data_5e01dfb119282f8f4623b309bff517f5
#
_entry.id   5e01dfb119282f8f4623b309bff517f5
#
_cell.length_a   1.000
_cell.length_b   1.000
_cell.length_c   1.000
_cell.angle_alpha   90.00
_cell.angle_beta   90.00
_cell.angle_gamma   90.00
#
_symmetry.space_group_name_H-M   'P 1'
#
loop_
_entity.id
_entity.type
_entity.pdbx_description
1 polymer ?
#
loop_
_entity_poly.entity_id
_entity_poly.type
_entity_poly.pdbx_seq_one_letter_code
_entity_poly.pdbx_strand_id
1 'polypeptide(L)'
;MADWERETRMDYESKGFAVSSGFGKKPALLVVDFIIGFTDSSTPLGGDFSSQLEVTARLQTAFRKSGLPIVYTTVEYKEDLSDGGVFVKKIPSLGILRKGSPNCAVDERIRPLPGELVISKNYASSFFGTDLDSYLRGQNVDTLVI
;
A
#
# COMPACT_ATOMS: atom_id res chain seq x y z
N MET A 1 13.99 -8.01 -21.83
CA MET A 1 14.64 -6.72 -21.51
C MET A 1 15.13 -6.13 -22.81
N ALA A 2 14.70 -4.93 -23.15
CA ALA A 2 15.11 -4.26 -24.39
C ALA A 2 16.61 -3.91 -24.32
N ASP A 3 17.27 -3.76 -25.48
CA ASP A 3 18.74 -3.50 -25.51
C ASP A 3 19.11 -2.19 -24.80
N TRP A 4 18.29 -1.13 -24.95
CA TRP A 4 18.52 0.13 -24.26
C TRP A 4 18.40 0.02 -22.73
N GLU A 5 17.52 -0.85 -22.20
CA GLU A 5 17.41 -1.08 -20.76
C GLU A 5 18.67 -1.74 -20.20
N ARG A 6 19.24 -2.68 -20.96
CA ARG A 6 20.48 -3.35 -20.59
C ARG A 6 21.68 -2.40 -20.63
N GLU A 7 21.79 -1.58 -21.66
CA GLU A 7 22.85 -0.55 -21.79
C GLU A 7 22.76 0.48 -20.66
N THR A 8 21.56 1.00 -20.39
CA THR A 8 21.32 1.96 -19.29
C THR A 8 21.69 1.35 -17.94
N ARG A 9 21.33 0.09 -17.72
CA ARG A 9 21.66 -0.62 -16.48
C ARG A 9 23.17 -0.78 -16.31
N MET A 10 23.86 -1.21 -17.36
CA MET A 10 25.32 -1.36 -17.34
C MET A 10 26.04 -0.03 -17.09
N ASP A 11 25.55 1.07 -17.67
CA ASP A 11 26.07 2.41 -17.41
C ASP A 11 25.90 2.82 -15.96
N TYR A 12 24.72 2.59 -15.38
CA TYR A 12 24.45 2.88 -13.97
C TYR A 12 25.28 2.00 -13.02
N GLU A 13 25.42 0.70 -13.31
CA GLU A 13 26.26 -0.21 -12.53
C GLU A 13 27.74 0.24 -12.56
N SER A 14 28.25 0.65 -13.73
CA SER A 14 29.63 1.15 -13.88
C SER A 14 29.90 2.43 -13.09
N LYS A 15 28.86 3.25 -12.86
CA LYS A 15 28.91 4.50 -12.10
C LYS A 15 28.53 4.32 -10.62
N GLY A 16 28.22 3.12 -10.18
CA GLY A 16 27.85 2.82 -8.78
C GLY A 16 26.42 3.21 -8.41
N PHE A 17 25.55 3.57 -9.35
CA PHE A 17 24.16 3.96 -9.06
C PHE A 17 23.20 2.78 -8.90
N ALA A 18 23.56 1.59 -9.35
CA ALA A 18 22.71 0.39 -9.30
C ALA A 18 23.09 -0.56 -8.16
N VAL A 19 23.77 -0.08 -7.13
CA VAL A 19 24.15 -0.89 -5.97
C VAL A 19 22.92 -1.13 -5.10
N SER A 20 22.59 -2.42 -4.85
CA SER A 20 21.56 -2.78 -3.90
C SER A 20 22.07 -2.62 -2.47
N SER A 21 21.33 -1.91 -1.63
CA SER A 21 21.61 -1.84 -0.19
C SER A 21 21.16 -3.09 0.57
N GLY A 22 20.45 -4.01 -0.12
CA GLY A 22 19.88 -5.20 0.49
C GLY A 22 18.71 -4.90 1.43
N PHE A 23 18.31 -5.92 2.17
CA PHE A 23 17.29 -5.80 3.22
C PHE A 23 17.94 -5.49 4.57
N GLY A 24 17.24 -4.68 5.38
CA GLY A 24 17.59 -4.50 6.78
C GLY A 24 17.24 -5.72 7.63
N LYS A 25 17.23 -5.54 8.95
CA LYS A 25 17.02 -6.63 9.92
C LYS A 25 15.59 -6.72 10.43
N LYS A 26 14.83 -5.62 10.34
CA LYS A 26 13.47 -5.53 10.87
C LYS A 26 12.51 -4.94 9.84
N PRO A 27 12.09 -5.73 8.85
CA PRO A 27 11.16 -5.27 7.83
C PRO A 27 9.73 -5.14 8.37
N ALA A 28 8.94 -4.27 7.75
CA ALA A 28 7.49 -4.25 7.85
C ALA A 28 6.86 -4.49 6.48
N LEU A 29 5.70 -5.13 6.45
CA LEU A 29 4.87 -5.25 5.26
C LEU A 29 3.87 -4.08 5.24
N LEU A 30 3.90 -3.26 4.19
CA LEU A 30 2.94 -2.20 3.96
C LEU A 30 2.03 -2.59 2.79
N VAL A 31 0.79 -2.93 3.11
CA VAL A 31 -0.24 -3.31 2.14
C VAL A 31 -1.01 -2.05 1.74
N VAL A 32 -0.73 -1.56 0.53
CA VAL A 32 -1.25 -0.25 0.07
C VAL A 32 -2.55 -0.45 -0.71
N ASP A 33 -3.64 0.07 -0.13
CA ASP A 33 -4.93 0.30 -0.79
C ASP A 33 -5.59 -0.95 -1.42
N PHE A 34 -5.29 -2.15 -0.95
CA PHE A 34 -6.06 -3.34 -1.30
C PHE A 34 -7.41 -3.35 -0.56
N ILE A 35 -8.27 -2.41 -0.92
CA ILE A 35 -9.62 -2.22 -0.42
C ILE A 35 -10.65 -2.65 -1.45
N ILE A 36 -11.85 -2.99 -1.01
CA ILE A 36 -12.94 -3.49 -1.88
C ILE A 36 -13.19 -2.54 -3.06
N GLY A 37 -13.14 -1.23 -2.83
CA GLY A 37 -13.34 -0.24 -3.89
C GLY A 37 -12.35 -0.35 -5.06
N PHE A 38 -11.16 -0.94 -4.86
CA PHE A 38 -10.15 -1.14 -5.90
C PHE A 38 -10.00 -2.61 -6.34
N THR A 39 -10.39 -3.57 -5.50
CA THR A 39 -10.19 -5.00 -5.76
C THR A 39 -11.42 -5.73 -6.25
N ASP A 40 -12.59 -5.10 -6.19
CA ASP A 40 -13.84 -5.61 -6.77
C ASP A 40 -14.06 -5.01 -8.15
N SER A 41 -13.96 -5.83 -9.19
CA SER A 41 -14.13 -5.43 -10.58
C SER A 41 -15.53 -4.90 -10.91
N SER A 42 -16.51 -5.05 -10.03
CA SER A 42 -17.84 -4.47 -10.17
C SER A 42 -17.91 -2.98 -9.80
N THR A 43 -16.91 -2.45 -9.09
CA THR A 43 -16.85 -1.04 -8.73
C THR A 43 -16.26 -0.19 -9.86
N PRO A 44 -16.57 1.12 -9.91
CA PRO A 44 -16.01 2.02 -10.94
C PRO A 44 -14.49 2.19 -10.90
N LEU A 45 -13.83 1.84 -9.78
CA LEU A 45 -12.39 1.95 -9.59
C LEU A 45 -11.71 0.57 -9.55
N GLY A 46 -12.49 -0.49 -9.58
CA GLY A 46 -12.03 -1.85 -9.32
C GLY A 46 -11.42 -2.54 -10.52
N GLY A 47 -10.58 -3.52 -10.21
CA GLY A 47 -9.97 -4.43 -11.18
C GLY A 47 -9.77 -5.83 -10.60
N ASP A 48 -9.33 -6.76 -11.44
CA ASP A 48 -8.95 -8.10 -10.98
C ASP A 48 -7.51 -8.07 -10.47
N PHE A 49 -7.36 -8.19 -9.15
CA PHE A 49 -6.10 -8.26 -8.42
C PHE A 49 -5.90 -9.61 -7.72
N SER A 50 -6.58 -10.66 -8.19
CA SER A 50 -6.58 -11.97 -7.52
C SER A 50 -5.17 -12.53 -7.33
N SER A 51 -4.30 -12.43 -8.33
CA SER A 51 -2.91 -12.91 -8.23
C SER A 51 -2.07 -12.10 -7.22
N GLN A 52 -2.25 -10.77 -7.17
CA GLN A 52 -1.56 -9.90 -6.22
C GLN A 52 -2.03 -10.15 -4.79
N LEU A 53 -3.33 -10.36 -4.60
CA LEU A 53 -3.92 -10.67 -3.31
C LEU A 53 -3.43 -12.03 -2.78
N GLU A 54 -3.29 -13.03 -3.65
CA GLU A 54 -2.72 -14.32 -3.29
C GLU A 54 -1.26 -14.19 -2.80
N VAL A 55 -0.44 -13.42 -3.53
CA VAL A 55 0.95 -13.15 -3.11
C VAL A 55 0.97 -12.39 -1.78
N THR A 56 0.11 -11.38 -1.62
CA THR A 56 0.00 -10.61 -0.38
C THR A 56 -0.39 -11.50 0.80
N ALA A 57 -1.34 -12.42 0.64
CA ALA A 57 -1.73 -13.37 1.70
C ALA A 57 -0.56 -14.27 2.12
N ARG A 58 0.29 -14.69 1.17
CA ARG A 58 1.50 -15.45 1.48
C ARG A 58 2.53 -14.61 2.24
N LEU A 59 2.74 -13.36 1.86
CA LEU A 59 3.61 -12.43 2.59
C LEU A 59 3.09 -12.18 4.00
N GLN A 60 1.80 -11.92 4.19
CA GLN A 60 1.18 -11.79 5.52
C GLN A 60 1.47 -13.00 6.40
N THR A 61 1.32 -14.20 5.86
CA THR A 61 1.60 -15.45 6.60
C THR A 61 3.05 -15.49 7.07
N ALA A 62 4.01 -15.12 6.20
CA ALA A 62 5.42 -15.10 6.56
C ALA A 62 5.75 -14.03 7.62
N PHE A 63 5.19 -12.82 7.49
CA PHE A 63 5.39 -11.72 8.44
C PHE A 63 4.79 -12.03 9.80
N ARG A 64 3.55 -12.56 9.84
CA ARG A 64 2.88 -13.01 11.09
C ARG A 64 3.68 -14.10 11.80
N LYS A 65 4.15 -15.11 11.05
CA LYS A 65 4.99 -16.17 11.62
C LYS A 65 6.30 -15.64 12.21
N SER A 66 6.84 -14.57 11.67
CA SER A 66 8.09 -13.95 12.13
C SER A 66 7.86 -12.85 13.18
N GLY A 67 6.63 -12.57 13.58
CA GLY A 67 6.30 -11.50 14.52
C GLY A 67 6.64 -10.10 14.01
N LEU A 68 6.64 -9.92 12.68
CA LEU A 68 6.98 -8.65 12.03
C LEU A 68 5.73 -7.82 11.76
N PRO A 69 5.83 -6.47 11.83
CA PRO A 69 4.68 -5.60 11.65
C PRO A 69 4.09 -5.69 10.24
N ILE A 70 2.75 -5.65 10.20
CA ILE A 70 1.98 -5.49 8.97
C ILE A 70 1.12 -4.25 9.15
N VAL A 71 1.14 -3.36 8.16
CA VAL A 71 0.34 -2.15 8.11
C VAL A 71 -0.47 -2.16 6.82
N TYR A 72 -1.73 -1.79 6.93
CA TYR A 72 -2.63 -1.63 5.80
C TYR A 72 -2.96 -0.16 5.62
N THR A 73 -3.22 0.25 4.40
CA THR A 73 -3.80 1.56 4.14
C THR A 73 -5.17 1.42 3.50
N THR A 74 -6.05 2.35 3.85
CA THR A 74 -7.33 2.57 3.20
C THR A 74 -7.48 4.03 2.83
N VAL A 75 -8.34 4.31 1.86
CA VAL A 75 -8.70 5.68 1.47
C VAL A 75 -10.11 5.95 1.95
N GLU A 76 -10.28 7.04 2.70
CA GLU A 76 -11.58 7.47 3.18
C GLU A 76 -11.73 8.99 3.05
N TYR A 77 -12.84 9.40 2.50
CA TYR A 77 -13.21 10.82 2.38
C TYR A 77 -14.43 11.16 3.23
N LYS A 78 -14.56 12.42 3.59
CA LYS A 78 -15.81 12.93 4.18
C LYS A 78 -16.97 12.78 3.20
N GLU A 79 -18.20 12.81 3.73
CA GLU A 79 -19.42 12.67 2.94
C GLU A 79 -19.50 13.73 1.80
N ASP A 80 -19.08 14.95 2.09
CA ASP A 80 -19.04 16.07 1.14
C ASP A 80 -17.78 16.10 0.24
N LEU A 81 -16.86 15.17 0.41
CA LEU A 81 -15.59 15.05 -0.31
C LEU A 81 -14.65 16.27 -0.16
N SER A 82 -14.89 17.15 0.83
CA SER A 82 -14.14 18.38 1.02
C SER A 82 -12.66 18.17 1.34
N ASP A 83 -12.29 17.00 1.83
CA ASP A 83 -10.94 16.59 2.21
C ASP A 83 -10.19 15.80 1.12
N GLY A 84 -10.82 15.52 -0.02
CA GLY A 84 -10.21 14.81 -1.14
C GLY A 84 -9.35 15.67 -2.08
N GLY A 85 -9.35 16.99 -1.89
CA GLY A 85 -8.54 17.96 -2.62
C GLY A 85 -8.74 17.90 -4.15
N VAL A 86 -7.64 18.09 -4.88
CA VAL A 86 -7.66 18.07 -6.37
C VAL A 86 -7.90 16.66 -6.90
N PHE A 87 -7.54 15.64 -6.14
CA PHE A 87 -7.58 14.24 -6.60
C PHE A 87 -9.02 13.78 -6.85
N VAL A 88 -9.94 14.09 -5.95
CA VAL A 88 -11.37 13.79 -6.11
C VAL A 88 -12.00 14.58 -7.27
N LYS A 89 -11.56 15.83 -7.49
CA LYS A 89 -12.02 16.63 -8.65
C LYS A 89 -11.58 16.02 -9.97
N LYS A 90 -10.39 15.42 -9.99
CA LYS A 90 -9.77 14.81 -11.17
C LYS A 90 -10.36 13.43 -11.47
N ILE A 91 -10.73 12.68 -10.41
CA ILE A 91 -11.27 11.32 -10.47
C ILE A 91 -12.57 11.26 -9.66
N PRO A 92 -13.71 11.69 -10.21
CA PRO A 92 -14.98 11.72 -9.47
C PRO A 92 -15.43 10.36 -8.92
N SER A 93 -15.00 9.26 -9.56
CA SER A 93 -15.29 7.89 -9.09
C SER A 93 -14.75 7.61 -7.69
N LEU A 94 -13.75 8.36 -7.21
CA LEU A 94 -13.30 8.28 -5.82
C LEU A 94 -14.40 8.58 -4.79
N GLY A 95 -15.50 9.19 -5.22
CA GLY A 95 -16.68 9.44 -4.39
C GLY A 95 -17.34 8.19 -3.80
N ILE A 96 -16.99 6.98 -4.24
CA ILE A 96 -17.44 5.72 -3.63
C ILE A 96 -16.71 5.43 -2.29
N LEU A 97 -15.57 6.11 -2.04
CA LEU A 97 -14.71 5.90 -0.88
C LEU A 97 -15.05 6.87 0.26
N ARG A 98 -16.32 7.00 0.59
CA ARG A 98 -16.76 7.79 1.76
C ARG A 98 -16.56 7.00 3.04
N LYS A 99 -16.24 7.70 4.10
CA LYS A 99 -16.03 7.12 5.44
C LYS A 99 -17.22 6.24 5.84
N GLY A 100 -16.91 4.99 6.23
CA GLY A 100 -17.92 4.00 6.56
C GLY A 100 -18.53 3.25 5.37
N SER A 101 -18.14 3.58 4.13
CA SER A 101 -18.50 2.78 2.96
C SER A 101 -17.82 1.41 3.00
N PRO A 102 -18.53 0.33 2.62
CA PRO A 102 -17.90 -0.99 2.44
C PRO A 102 -16.71 -0.96 1.48
N ASN A 103 -16.71 -0.04 0.53
CA ASN A 103 -15.62 0.11 -0.46
C ASN A 103 -14.28 0.50 0.18
N CYS A 104 -14.30 1.08 1.38
CA CYS A 104 -13.10 1.45 2.13
C CYS A 104 -12.52 0.29 2.94
N ALA A 105 -13.23 -0.83 3.07
CA ALA A 105 -12.75 -1.98 3.81
C ALA A 105 -11.61 -2.68 3.06
N VAL A 106 -10.59 -3.16 3.80
CA VAL A 106 -9.55 -4.02 3.25
C VAL A 106 -10.20 -5.30 2.72
N ASP A 107 -9.72 -5.79 1.58
CA ASP A 107 -10.23 -7.00 0.94
C ASP A 107 -10.19 -8.19 1.91
N GLU A 108 -11.30 -8.92 1.99
CA GLU A 108 -11.47 -10.03 2.92
C GLU A 108 -10.44 -11.16 2.74
N ARG A 109 -9.89 -11.32 1.54
CA ARG A 109 -8.86 -12.33 1.22
C ARG A 109 -7.54 -12.05 1.95
N ILE A 110 -7.34 -10.80 2.37
CA ILE A 110 -6.13 -10.34 3.09
C ILE A 110 -6.48 -9.57 4.37
N ARG A 111 -7.59 -9.91 5.00
CA ARG A 111 -8.12 -9.23 6.19
C ARG A 111 -7.04 -9.00 7.25
N PRO A 112 -6.97 -7.79 7.81
CA PRO A 112 -6.15 -7.51 8.98
C PRO A 112 -6.59 -8.36 10.19
N LEU A 113 -5.63 -8.83 10.98
CA LEU A 113 -5.91 -9.47 12.26
C LEU A 113 -6.01 -8.41 13.38
N PRO A 114 -6.66 -8.75 14.51
CA PRO A 114 -6.69 -7.88 15.69
C PRO A 114 -5.26 -7.48 16.11
N GLY A 115 -5.01 -6.17 16.22
CA GLY A 115 -3.70 -5.63 16.57
C GLY A 115 -2.84 -5.23 15.37
N GLU A 116 -3.19 -5.60 14.14
CA GLU A 116 -2.55 -5.07 12.94
C GLU A 116 -3.11 -3.67 12.62
N LEU A 117 -2.23 -2.76 12.21
CA LEU A 117 -2.58 -1.35 12.00
C LEU A 117 -3.23 -1.14 10.63
N VAL A 118 -4.39 -0.49 10.63
CA VAL A 118 -5.04 0.03 9.40
C VAL A 118 -5.01 1.55 9.47
N ILE A 119 -4.39 2.18 8.48
CA ILE A 119 -4.28 3.64 8.37
C ILE A 119 -5.24 4.15 7.31
N SER A 120 -6.14 5.04 7.70
CA SER A 120 -6.97 5.79 6.77
C SER A 120 -6.22 7.02 6.27
N LYS A 121 -6.24 7.25 4.96
CA LYS A 121 -5.60 8.41 4.31
C LYS A 121 -6.53 9.07 3.28
N ASN A 122 -6.31 10.36 3.06
CA ASN A 122 -7.02 11.15 2.05
C ASN A 122 -6.18 11.42 0.80
N TYR A 123 -4.87 11.13 0.85
CA TYR A 123 -3.91 11.46 -0.21
C TYR A 123 -3.16 10.22 -0.68
N ALA A 124 -2.48 10.32 -1.82
CA ALA A 124 -1.79 9.18 -2.43
C ALA A 124 -0.75 8.54 -1.52
N SER A 125 0.06 9.34 -0.83
CA SER A 125 1.08 8.83 0.11
C SER A 125 0.50 8.66 1.51
N SER A 126 0.69 7.49 2.09
CA SER A 126 0.37 7.22 3.50
C SER A 126 1.37 7.81 4.50
N PHE A 127 2.50 8.34 4.02
CA PHE A 127 3.42 9.13 4.86
C PHE A 127 2.97 10.58 5.03
N PHE A 128 1.98 11.03 4.25
CA PHE A 128 1.47 12.40 4.32
C PHE A 128 0.19 12.47 5.15
N GLY A 129 0.26 13.20 6.26
CA GLY A 129 -0.91 13.46 7.11
C GLY A 129 -1.42 12.26 7.90
N THR A 130 -0.58 11.26 8.15
CA THR A 130 -0.89 10.08 8.95
C THR A 130 0.24 9.78 9.95
N ASP A 131 0.00 8.83 10.85
CA ASP A 131 0.98 8.40 11.84
C ASP A 131 1.91 7.28 11.35
N LEU A 132 1.95 6.97 10.05
CA LEU A 132 2.72 5.84 9.52
C LEU A 132 4.21 5.92 9.88
N ASP A 133 4.85 7.07 9.62
CA ASP A 133 6.28 7.24 9.91
C ASP A 133 6.58 7.07 11.41
N SER A 134 5.77 7.67 12.26
CA SER A 134 5.91 7.55 13.72
C SER A 134 5.72 6.12 14.20
N TYR A 135 4.74 5.40 13.64
CA TYR A 135 4.52 4.00 13.96
C TYR A 135 5.71 3.13 13.56
N LEU A 136 6.19 3.26 12.33
CA LEU A 136 7.32 2.46 11.82
C LEU A 136 8.59 2.70 12.64
N ARG A 137 8.89 3.96 12.98
CA ARG A 137 10.02 4.31 13.85
C ARG A 137 9.86 3.74 15.25
N GLY A 138 8.67 3.84 15.83
CA GLY A 138 8.36 3.25 17.15
C GLY A 138 8.54 1.73 17.16
N GLN A 139 8.32 1.06 16.03
CA GLN A 139 8.57 -0.36 15.85
C GLN A 139 10.02 -0.69 15.48
N ASN A 140 10.92 0.29 15.36
CA ASN A 140 12.31 0.16 14.87
C ASN A 140 12.40 -0.54 13.52
N VAL A 141 11.47 -0.26 12.62
CA VAL A 141 11.46 -0.77 11.24
C VAL A 141 12.58 -0.08 10.45
N ASP A 142 13.37 -0.86 9.73
CA ASP A 142 14.48 -0.39 8.89
C ASP A 142 14.28 -0.69 7.39
N THR A 143 13.23 -1.41 7.05
CA THR A 143 12.93 -1.83 5.68
C THR A 143 11.42 -1.92 5.47
N LEU A 144 10.93 -1.46 4.32
CA LEU A 144 9.54 -1.68 3.90
C LEU A 144 9.49 -2.66 2.72
N VAL A 145 8.62 -3.65 2.84
CA VAL A 145 8.12 -4.46 1.74
C VAL A 145 6.74 -3.90 1.38
N ILE A 146 6.54 -3.48 0.12
CA ILE A 146 5.34 -2.80 -0.35
C ILE A 146 4.72 -3.61 -1.50
#